data_2276e4c96598b5be58d248bb3c7bd104
#
_entry.id   2276e4c96598b5be58d248bb3c7bd104
#
_cell.length_a   1.000
_cell.length_b   1.000
_cell.length_c   1.000
_cell.angle_alpha   90.00
_cell.angle_beta   90.00
_cell.angle_gamma   90.00
#
_symmetry.space_group_name_H-M   'P 1'
#
loop_
_entity.id
_entity.type
_entity.pdbx_description
1 polymer ?
#
loop_
_entity_poly.entity_id
_entity_poly.type
_entity_poly.pdbx_seq_one_letter_code
_entity_poly.pdbx_strand_id
1 'polypeptide(L)'
;ISKSKGFEAYIYVTGMHLLESRGNTYHEILKDGFDKVYIAKENIPTSNTSFDMGRTITNLTKYVLENKPDSIVVHGDRPDALAGAIVGAFNNIRVIHIEGGEVSGTIDESIRHAITKLSHIHFVANEDAKKRLILLGENKDYIKVIGSPDIDIIKSVKLPSIESVKKHYDIPFENYGILLFHPVTTEVDLIKNQIKNIVEACKQSNKNFIVIYPNNDLGSHYIIDEYHGLDNKSNFRVFPSVRFESFVVLLKYADFIVGNSSAGVREAPYFGIETIDIGSRQEGRYDKRKETTIHHVECVSSDLLESIKAVRKHKEANLNWGEGNSAELFLNEIKNEEFWNIPLQKKLTYDL
;
A
#
# COMPACT_ATOMS: atom_id res chain seq x y z
N ILE A 1 12.80 15.58 2.37
CA ILE A 1 12.91 16.40 3.60
C ILE A 1 14.36 16.37 4.11
N SER A 2 14.93 15.21 4.44
CA SER A 2 16.27 15.08 5.04
C SER A 2 17.40 15.81 4.29
N LYS A 3 17.26 15.98 2.96
CA LYS A 3 18.22 16.71 2.11
C LYS A 3 17.83 18.16 1.84
N SER A 4 16.74 18.66 2.42
CA SER A 4 16.23 20.01 2.19
C SER A 4 16.68 20.94 3.32
N LYS A 5 17.24 22.12 2.95
CA LYS A 5 17.64 23.12 3.94
C LYS A 5 16.42 23.58 4.75
N GLY A 6 16.60 23.70 6.06
CA GLY A 6 15.56 24.17 6.98
C GLY A 6 14.70 23.07 7.60
N PHE A 7 14.91 21.79 7.24
CA PHE A 7 14.18 20.67 7.82
C PHE A 7 15.14 19.61 8.37
N GLU A 8 14.74 19.02 9.48
CA GLU A 8 15.37 17.83 10.03
C GLU A 8 14.37 16.69 10.04
N ALA A 9 14.72 15.53 9.50
CA ALA A 9 13.88 14.34 9.49
C ALA A 9 14.40 13.32 10.52
N TYR A 10 13.53 12.96 11.44
CA TYR A 10 13.73 11.89 12.43
C TYR A 10 12.89 10.70 12.02
N ILE A 11 13.47 9.53 11.95
CA ILE A 11 12.76 8.30 11.60
C ILE A 11 12.63 7.42 12.85
N TYR A 12 11.41 7.20 13.30
CA TYR A 12 11.09 6.28 14.37
C TYR A 12 10.63 4.94 13.79
N VAL A 13 11.44 3.91 13.94
CA VAL A 13 11.19 2.58 13.37
C VAL A 13 10.58 1.67 14.42
N THR A 14 9.43 1.08 14.11
CA THR A 14 8.65 0.23 15.00
C THR A 14 7.95 -0.90 14.23
N GLY A 15 7.23 -1.75 14.94
CA GLY A 15 6.34 -2.74 14.36
C GLY A 15 7.05 -3.81 13.54
N MET A 16 6.44 -4.19 12.45
CA MET A 16 6.90 -5.31 11.61
C MET A 16 8.32 -5.13 11.03
N HIS A 17 8.81 -3.88 10.94
CA HIS A 17 10.16 -3.59 10.46
C HIS A 17 11.25 -4.16 11.37
N LEU A 18 10.92 -4.53 12.61
CA LEU A 18 11.81 -5.09 13.62
C LEU A 18 11.82 -6.62 13.62
N LEU A 19 10.99 -7.27 12.80
CA LEU A 19 10.86 -8.73 12.78
C LEU A 19 11.89 -9.36 11.85
N GLU A 20 12.68 -10.30 12.38
CA GLU A 20 13.62 -11.11 11.60
C GLU A 20 12.90 -11.96 10.55
N SER A 21 11.74 -12.52 10.89
CA SER A 21 10.88 -13.28 9.99
C SER A 21 10.36 -12.44 8.79
N ARG A 22 10.52 -11.12 8.85
CA ARG A 22 10.19 -10.15 7.78
C ARG A 22 11.43 -9.52 7.15
N GLY A 23 12.63 -10.04 7.47
CA GLY A 23 13.89 -9.58 6.93
C GLY A 23 14.44 -8.32 7.58
N ASN A 24 13.94 -7.92 8.77
CA ASN A 24 14.43 -6.73 9.50
C ASN A 24 14.53 -5.51 8.57
N THR A 25 13.43 -5.13 7.93
CA THR A 25 13.39 -4.13 6.85
C THR A 25 13.87 -2.73 7.25
N TYR A 26 14.11 -2.48 8.55
CA TYR A 26 14.80 -1.27 9.00
C TYR A 26 16.21 -1.12 8.42
N HIS A 27 16.84 -2.22 8.00
CA HIS A 27 18.14 -2.17 7.32
C HIS A 27 18.09 -1.41 5.99
N GLU A 28 16.96 -1.41 5.30
CA GLU A 28 16.79 -0.63 4.06
C GLU A 28 16.81 0.88 4.38
N ILE A 29 16.17 1.29 5.48
CA ILE A 29 16.22 2.69 5.95
C ILE A 29 17.66 3.14 6.23
N LEU A 30 18.45 2.28 6.85
CA LEU A 30 19.87 2.57 7.14
C LEU A 30 20.70 2.66 5.85
N LYS A 31 20.42 1.82 4.85
CA LYS A 31 21.10 1.86 3.54
C LYS A 31 20.79 3.14 2.76
N ASP A 32 19.59 3.69 2.92
CA ASP A 32 19.19 4.96 2.30
C ASP A 32 19.92 6.18 2.86
N GLY A 33 20.72 6.00 3.94
CA GLY A 33 21.60 7.01 4.48
C GLY A 33 20.91 8.12 5.27
N PHE A 34 19.83 7.78 6.00
CA PHE A 34 19.22 8.71 6.95
C PHE A 34 20.08 8.81 8.22
N ASP A 35 20.34 10.04 8.67
CA ASP A 35 21.24 10.30 9.79
C ASP A 35 20.59 10.10 11.17
N LYS A 36 19.26 10.39 11.27
CA LYS A 36 18.51 10.39 12.53
C LYS A 36 17.46 9.28 12.52
N VAL A 37 17.92 8.06 12.78
CA VAL A 37 17.06 6.86 12.82
C VAL A 37 17.06 6.29 14.24
N TYR A 38 15.88 6.20 14.85
CA TYR A 38 15.67 5.51 16.12
C TYR A 38 14.99 4.17 15.87
N ILE A 39 15.65 3.09 16.26
CA ILE A 39 15.12 1.72 16.13
C ILE A 39 14.56 1.31 17.48
N ALA A 40 13.24 1.34 17.61
CA ALA A 40 12.52 1.05 18.84
C ALA A 40 12.45 -0.47 19.13
N LYS A 41 13.59 -1.08 19.47
CA LYS A 41 13.71 -2.53 19.72
C LYS A 41 12.75 -3.03 20.81
N GLU A 42 12.35 -2.16 21.73
CA GLU A 42 11.36 -2.42 22.77
C GLU A 42 9.94 -2.63 22.19
N ASN A 43 9.71 -2.27 20.92
CA ASN A 43 8.42 -2.40 20.22
C ASN A 43 8.36 -3.61 19.30
N ILE A 44 9.21 -4.61 19.45
CA ILE A 44 9.13 -5.85 18.66
C ILE A 44 7.72 -6.44 18.81
N PRO A 45 6.98 -6.67 17.69
CA PRO A 45 5.61 -7.11 17.74
C PRO A 45 5.43 -8.47 18.44
N THR A 46 4.30 -8.60 19.10
CA THR A 46 3.78 -9.85 19.63
C THR A 46 2.67 -10.39 18.73
N SER A 47 1.88 -11.33 19.22
CA SER A 47 0.67 -11.82 18.53
C SER A 47 -0.56 -10.94 18.78
N ASN A 48 -0.47 -9.87 19.58
CA ASN A 48 -1.59 -9.01 19.94
C ASN A 48 -1.36 -7.56 19.53
N THR A 49 -2.02 -7.16 18.45
CA THR A 49 -1.89 -5.82 17.86
C THR A 49 -2.26 -4.68 18.81
N SER A 50 -3.29 -4.87 19.65
CA SER A 50 -3.72 -3.83 20.60
C SER A 50 -2.67 -3.61 21.68
N PHE A 51 -2.05 -4.67 22.18
CA PHE A 51 -0.96 -4.60 23.15
C PHE A 51 0.28 -3.93 22.55
N ASP A 52 0.63 -4.31 21.32
CA ASP A 52 1.78 -3.73 20.61
C ASP A 52 1.58 -2.24 20.31
N MET A 53 0.37 -1.85 19.93
CA MET A 53 0.00 -0.43 19.73
C MET A 53 0.14 0.37 21.05
N GLY A 54 -0.37 -0.16 22.16
CA GLY A 54 -0.22 0.50 23.47
C GLY A 54 1.24 0.72 23.85
N ARG A 55 2.09 -0.26 23.58
CA ARG A 55 3.54 -0.20 23.81
C ARG A 55 4.22 0.84 22.91
N THR A 56 3.85 0.87 21.63
CA THR A 56 4.32 1.87 20.66
C THR A 56 3.92 3.28 21.09
N ILE A 57 2.68 3.51 21.53
CA ILE A 57 2.23 4.80 22.09
C ILE A 57 3.11 5.22 23.26
N THR A 58 3.35 4.32 24.21
CA THR A 58 4.14 4.61 25.42
C THR A 58 5.57 5.03 25.08
N ASN A 59 6.23 4.27 24.21
CA ASN A 59 7.64 4.49 23.91
C ASN A 59 7.84 5.66 22.92
N LEU A 60 6.94 5.83 21.94
CA LEU A 60 6.95 6.99 21.07
C LEU A 60 6.67 8.30 21.85
N THR A 61 5.81 8.25 22.87
CA THR A 61 5.59 9.42 23.75
C THR A 61 6.89 9.85 24.43
N LYS A 62 7.67 8.92 25.00
CA LYS A 62 8.97 9.25 25.59
C LYS A 62 9.90 9.90 24.56
N TYR A 63 9.98 9.29 23.37
CA TYR A 63 10.82 9.78 22.28
C TYR A 63 10.46 11.21 21.85
N VAL A 64 9.18 11.53 21.69
CA VAL A 64 8.76 12.88 21.25
C VAL A 64 8.93 13.92 22.34
N LEU A 65 8.80 13.57 23.63
CA LEU A 65 9.05 14.48 24.74
C LEU A 65 10.54 14.87 24.83
N GLU A 66 11.43 13.96 24.46
CA GLU A 66 12.89 14.20 24.43
C GLU A 66 13.29 15.01 23.19
N ASN A 67 12.79 14.64 22.01
CA ASN A 67 13.23 15.22 20.72
C ASN A 67 12.41 16.44 20.27
N LYS A 68 11.22 16.65 20.84
CA LYS A 68 10.33 17.81 20.59
C LYS A 68 10.14 18.14 19.10
N PRO A 69 9.66 17.21 18.27
CA PRO A 69 9.44 17.48 16.87
C PRO A 69 8.30 18.49 16.65
N ASP A 70 8.38 19.32 15.61
CA ASP A 70 7.32 20.26 15.24
C ASP A 70 6.11 19.54 14.64
N SER A 71 6.33 18.37 14.06
CA SER A 71 5.27 17.55 13.47
C SER A 71 5.62 16.06 13.47
N ILE A 72 4.57 15.23 13.46
CA ILE A 72 4.65 13.79 13.23
C ILE A 72 3.97 13.50 11.90
N VAL A 73 4.69 12.86 10.99
CA VAL A 73 4.16 12.40 9.69
C VAL A 73 3.81 10.92 9.81
N VAL A 74 2.57 10.59 9.50
CA VAL A 74 2.07 9.22 9.45
C VAL A 74 1.55 8.90 8.05
N HIS A 75 1.75 7.67 7.60
CA HIS A 75 1.36 7.23 6.27
C HIS A 75 0.42 6.03 6.35
N GLY A 76 -0.69 6.10 5.60
CA GLY A 76 -1.63 5.00 5.42
C GLY A 76 -2.46 4.69 6.65
N ASP A 77 -2.52 3.40 7.01
CA ASP A 77 -3.58 2.83 7.84
C ASP A 77 -3.10 1.73 8.80
N ARG A 78 -1.81 1.71 9.08
CA ARG A 78 -1.28 0.70 10.01
C ARG A 78 -1.47 1.11 11.47
N PRO A 79 -1.56 0.13 12.40
CA PRO A 79 -1.67 0.41 13.83
C PRO A 79 -0.55 1.32 14.37
N ASP A 80 0.66 1.20 13.83
CA ASP A 80 1.79 2.05 14.20
C ASP A 80 1.58 3.51 13.75
N ALA A 81 0.97 3.74 12.60
CA ALA A 81 0.58 5.07 12.13
C ALA A 81 -0.51 5.68 13.04
N LEU A 82 -1.47 4.87 13.50
CA LEU A 82 -2.47 5.30 14.48
C LEU A 82 -1.80 5.67 15.82
N ALA A 83 -0.85 4.87 16.29
CA ALA A 83 -0.09 5.20 17.48
C ALA A 83 0.62 6.56 17.33
N GLY A 84 1.24 6.81 16.18
CA GLY A 84 1.86 8.11 15.85
C GLY A 84 0.87 9.27 15.88
N ALA A 85 -0.31 9.09 15.31
CA ALA A 85 -1.36 10.10 15.30
C ALA A 85 -1.90 10.40 16.72
N ILE A 86 -2.11 9.36 17.53
CA ILE A 86 -2.50 9.52 18.95
C ILE A 86 -1.45 10.31 19.71
N VAL A 87 -0.18 9.91 19.61
CA VAL A 87 0.91 10.59 20.34
C VAL A 87 1.02 12.05 19.91
N GLY A 88 0.93 12.35 18.61
CA GLY A 88 0.96 13.72 18.12
C GLY A 88 -0.20 14.57 18.65
N ALA A 89 -1.43 14.10 18.48
CA ALA A 89 -2.62 14.83 18.90
C ALA A 89 -2.65 15.10 20.41
N PHE A 90 -2.31 14.11 21.25
CA PHE A 90 -2.35 14.24 22.69
C PHE A 90 -1.18 15.04 23.30
N ASN A 91 -0.09 15.21 22.55
CA ASN A 91 1.04 16.03 22.98
C ASN A 91 1.09 17.41 22.31
N ASN A 92 0.01 17.85 21.65
CA ASN A 92 -0.07 19.11 20.89
C ASN A 92 1.05 19.25 19.84
N ILE A 93 1.40 18.14 19.20
CA ILE A 93 2.32 18.09 18.06
C ILE A 93 1.48 17.97 16.79
N ARG A 94 1.79 18.76 15.76
CA ARG A 94 1.07 18.69 14.48
C ARG A 94 1.18 17.30 13.87
N VAL A 95 0.05 16.70 13.51
CA VAL A 95 0.00 15.41 12.81
C VAL A 95 -0.31 15.66 11.34
N ILE A 96 0.49 15.11 10.47
CA ILE A 96 0.35 15.12 9.02
C ILE A 96 0.04 13.70 8.56
N HIS A 97 -1.08 13.51 7.88
CA HIS A 97 -1.49 12.21 7.37
C HIS A 97 -1.33 12.12 5.85
N ILE A 98 -0.54 11.18 5.38
CA ILE A 98 -0.36 10.86 3.96
C ILE A 98 -1.26 9.67 3.61
N GLU A 99 -1.98 9.74 2.48
CA GLU A 99 -2.92 8.74 1.97
C GLU A 99 -4.14 8.49 2.89
N GLY A 100 -4.62 9.53 3.55
CA GLY A 100 -5.97 9.54 4.14
C GLY A 100 -7.06 9.58 3.08
N GLY A 101 -8.30 9.26 3.46
CA GLY A 101 -9.47 9.31 2.56
C GLY A 101 -9.59 8.14 1.59
N GLU A 102 -8.70 7.18 1.63
CA GLU A 102 -8.84 5.92 0.92
C GLU A 102 -9.89 5.04 1.58
N VAL A 103 -10.44 4.09 0.82
CA VAL A 103 -11.38 3.07 1.30
C VAL A 103 -10.77 1.67 1.16
N SER A 104 -11.18 0.75 2.04
CA SER A 104 -10.79 -0.65 1.98
C SER A 104 -11.79 -1.48 2.78
N GLY A 105 -12.06 -2.70 2.34
CA GLY A 105 -13.02 -3.59 2.99
C GLY A 105 -12.49 -4.30 4.26
N THR A 106 -11.57 -3.68 5.02
CA THR A 106 -10.90 -4.30 6.17
C THR A 106 -10.85 -3.35 7.37
N ILE A 107 -10.35 -3.82 8.52
CA ILE A 107 -10.14 -2.99 9.72
C ILE A 107 -9.23 -1.77 9.43
N ASP A 108 -8.37 -1.86 8.42
CA ASP A 108 -7.49 -0.77 8.00
C ASP A 108 -8.27 0.50 7.64
N GLU A 109 -9.49 0.37 7.11
CA GLU A 109 -10.35 1.52 6.85
C GLU A 109 -10.70 2.28 8.13
N SER A 110 -11.14 1.58 9.17
CA SER A 110 -11.44 2.18 10.46
C SER A 110 -10.21 2.84 11.08
N ILE A 111 -9.06 2.20 10.98
CA ILE A 111 -7.78 2.74 11.47
C ILE A 111 -7.44 4.02 10.70
N ARG A 112 -7.54 4.02 9.37
CA ARG A 112 -7.26 5.18 8.51
C ARG A 112 -8.16 6.36 8.86
N HIS A 113 -9.45 6.12 9.07
CA HIS A 113 -10.38 7.18 9.46
C HIS A 113 -10.10 7.72 10.87
N ALA A 114 -9.67 6.87 11.81
CA ALA A 114 -9.24 7.31 13.13
C ALA A 114 -7.98 8.19 13.04
N ILE A 115 -6.99 7.81 12.23
CA ILE A 115 -5.79 8.62 11.95
C ILE A 115 -6.20 9.97 11.36
N THR A 116 -7.09 9.98 10.36
CA THR A 116 -7.63 11.21 9.77
C THR A 116 -8.21 12.13 10.84
N LYS A 117 -9.01 11.62 11.77
CA LYS A 117 -9.63 12.42 12.84
C LYS A 117 -8.62 13.02 13.82
N LEU A 118 -7.49 12.38 14.02
CA LEU A 118 -6.42 12.87 14.90
C LEU A 118 -5.42 13.79 14.15
N SER A 119 -5.46 13.81 12.82
CA SER A 119 -4.50 14.55 12.00
C SER A 119 -4.99 15.96 11.67
N HIS A 120 -4.07 16.90 11.56
CA HIS A 120 -4.34 18.32 11.32
C HIS A 120 -4.29 18.65 9.82
N ILE A 121 -3.45 17.97 9.08
CA ILE A 121 -3.18 18.21 7.66
C ILE A 121 -3.20 16.87 6.93
N HIS A 122 -3.73 16.89 5.72
CA HIS A 122 -3.94 15.68 4.94
C HIS A 122 -3.33 15.84 3.55
N PHE A 123 -2.46 14.91 3.19
CA PHE A 123 -1.93 14.77 1.85
C PHE A 123 -2.54 13.51 1.23
N VAL A 124 -3.38 13.70 0.23
CA VAL A 124 -4.21 12.62 -0.35
C VAL A 124 -3.76 12.29 -1.76
N ALA A 125 -4.06 11.06 -2.19
CA ALA A 125 -3.63 10.56 -3.48
C ALA A 125 -4.42 11.18 -4.65
N ASN A 126 -5.71 11.48 -4.46
CA ASN A 126 -6.58 11.97 -5.53
C ASN A 126 -7.75 12.81 -5.02
N GLU A 127 -8.50 13.40 -5.97
CA GLU A 127 -9.66 14.24 -5.66
C GLU A 127 -10.80 13.47 -4.98
N ASP A 128 -10.95 12.17 -5.22
CA ASP A 128 -12.00 11.39 -4.57
C ASP A 128 -11.67 11.15 -3.09
N ALA A 129 -10.40 10.90 -2.76
CA ALA A 129 -9.94 10.87 -1.38
C ALA A 129 -10.17 12.23 -0.67
N LYS A 130 -9.87 13.35 -1.35
CA LYS A 130 -10.15 14.70 -0.83
C LYS A 130 -11.62 14.91 -0.54
N LYS A 131 -12.53 14.54 -1.46
CA LYS A 131 -13.98 14.63 -1.26
C LYS A 131 -14.44 13.83 -0.04
N ARG A 132 -13.93 12.60 0.13
CA ARG A 132 -14.27 11.77 1.30
C ARG A 132 -13.84 12.42 2.60
N LEU A 133 -12.65 13.03 2.66
CA LEU A 133 -12.20 13.74 3.84
C LEU A 133 -13.08 14.97 4.15
N ILE A 134 -13.50 15.73 3.15
CA ILE A 134 -14.44 16.84 3.32
C ILE A 134 -15.78 16.31 3.90
N LEU A 135 -16.30 15.21 3.36
CA LEU A 135 -17.53 14.56 3.89
C LEU A 135 -17.36 14.05 5.33
N LEU A 136 -16.14 13.67 5.72
CA LEU A 136 -15.79 13.33 7.09
C LEU A 136 -15.67 14.58 8.00
N GLY A 137 -15.87 15.79 7.48
CA GLY A 137 -15.80 17.04 8.23
C GLY A 137 -14.37 17.56 8.44
N GLU A 138 -13.45 17.21 7.55
CA GLU A 138 -12.12 17.80 7.53
C GLU A 138 -12.15 19.15 6.78
N ASN A 139 -11.34 20.10 7.23
CA ASN A 139 -11.25 21.39 6.57
C ASN A 139 -10.58 21.25 5.19
N LYS A 140 -11.28 21.65 4.13
CA LYS A 140 -10.83 21.56 2.74
C LYS A 140 -9.48 22.26 2.47
N ASP A 141 -9.17 23.33 3.22
CA ASP A 141 -7.95 24.11 3.04
C ASP A 141 -6.71 23.35 3.54
N TYR A 142 -6.92 22.36 4.44
CA TYR A 142 -5.87 21.52 5.01
C TYR A 142 -5.74 20.16 4.31
N ILE A 143 -6.44 19.99 3.17
CA ILE A 143 -6.38 18.78 2.35
C ILE A 143 -5.69 19.10 1.03
N LYS A 144 -4.54 18.51 0.78
CA LYS A 144 -3.71 18.71 -0.42
C LYS A 144 -3.65 17.44 -1.24
N VAL A 145 -3.98 17.53 -2.52
CA VAL A 145 -3.84 16.40 -3.45
C VAL A 145 -2.41 16.41 -3.98
N ILE A 146 -1.67 15.35 -3.70
CA ILE A 146 -0.26 15.22 -4.11
C ILE A 146 0.03 13.98 -4.96
N GLY A 147 -0.95 13.10 -5.15
CA GLY A 147 -0.70 11.77 -5.71
C GLY A 147 -0.23 10.77 -4.64
N SER A 148 -0.03 9.54 -5.05
CA SER A 148 0.53 8.48 -4.20
C SER A 148 2.06 8.49 -4.25
N PRO A 149 2.75 8.44 -3.10
CA PRO A 149 4.21 8.27 -3.05
C PRO A 149 4.71 7.00 -3.75
N ASP A 150 3.90 5.96 -3.85
CA ASP A 150 4.26 4.73 -4.56
C ASP A 150 4.49 5.00 -6.06
N ILE A 151 3.74 5.94 -6.65
CA ILE A 151 3.92 6.35 -8.05
C ILE A 151 5.24 7.11 -8.24
N ASP A 152 5.68 7.89 -7.24
CA ASP A 152 6.99 8.54 -7.28
C ASP A 152 8.12 7.51 -7.37
N ILE A 153 8.02 6.44 -6.60
CA ILE A 153 9.00 5.35 -6.64
C ILE A 153 9.02 4.72 -8.03
N ILE A 154 7.85 4.42 -8.58
CA ILE A 154 7.73 3.86 -9.94
C ILE A 154 8.40 4.74 -10.99
N LYS A 155 8.32 6.04 -10.86
CA LYS A 155 8.85 7.02 -11.82
C LYS A 155 10.33 7.36 -11.59
N SER A 156 10.75 7.45 -10.33
CA SER A 156 12.05 8.04 -9.95
C SER A 156 13.18 7.03 -9.80
N VAL A 157 12.87 5.78 -9.49
CA VAL A 157 13.90 4.76 -9.23
C VAL A 157 14.57 4.36 -10.54
N LYS A 158 15.88 4.18 -10.51
CA LYS A 158 16.62 3.45 -11.56
C LYS A 158 16.19 1.98 -11.49
N LEU A 159 15.03 1.71 -12.07
CA LEU A 159 14.50 0.36 -12.14
C LEU A 159 15.51 -0.54 -12.88
N PRO A 160 15.71 -1.79 -12.41
CA PRO A 160 16.52 -2.75 -13.12
C PRO A 160 15.92 -3.06 -14.50
N SER A 161 16.73 -3.51 -15.46
CA SER A 161 16.18 -3.95 -16.74
C SER A 161 15.35 -5.22 -16.57
N ILE A 162 14.36 -5.42 -17.45
CA ILE A 162 13.50 -6.64 -17.41
C ILE A 162 14.35 -7.92 -17.57
N GLU A 163 15.39 -7.87 -18.37
CA GLU A 163 16.32 -9.00 -18.60
C GLU A 163 17.06 -9.34 -17.30
N SER A 164 17.53 -8.32 -16.57
CA SER A 164 18.18 -8.50 -15.27
C SER A 164 17.24 -9.12 -14.23
N VAL A 165 15.99 -8.63 -14.17
CA VAL A 165 14.98 -9.16 -13.25
C VAL A 165 14.62 -10.59 -13.61
N LYS A 166 14.32 -10.89 -14.89
CA LYS A 166 14.02 -12.26 -15.33
C LYS A 166 15.16 -13.22 -15.06
N LYS A 167 16.40 -12.79 -15.27
CA LYS A 167 17.60 -13.60 -14.97
C LYS A 167 17.73 -13.86 -13.47
N HIS A 168 17.50 -12.82 -12.62
CA HIS A 168 17.63 -12.95 -11.17
C HIS A 168 16.60 -13.94 -10.57
N TYR A 169 15.38 -13.92 -11.10
CA TYR A 169 14.27 -14.75 -10.63
C TYR A 169 14.07 -16.02 -11.47
N ASP A 170 14.95 -16.35 -12.39
CA ASP A 170 14.83 -17.50 -13.31
C ASP A 170 13.46 -17.57 -14.00
N ILE A 171 13.01 -16.45 -14.57
CA ILE A 171 11.74 -16.32 -15.30
C ILE A 171 11.96 -16.52 -16.79
N PRO A 172 11.53 -17.67 -17.36
CA PRO A 172 11.76 -17.98 -18.78
C PRO A 172 10.70 -17.38 -19.71
N PHE A 173 9.66 -16.74 -19.16
CA PHE A 173 8.47 -16.31 -19.92
C PHE A 173 8.72 -15.02 -20.67
N GLU A 174 8.34 -14.96 -21.94
CA GLU A 174 8.25 -13.70 -22.69
C GLU A 174 6.95 -12.96 -22.32
N ASN A 175 5.82 -13.67 -22.38
CA ASN A 175 4.50 -13.17 -22.03
C ASN A 175 4.01 -13.89 -20.76
N TYR A 176 3.41 -13.15 -19.82
CA TYR A 176 2.95 -13.70 -18.54
C TYR A 176 1.91 -12.80 -17.87
N GLY A 177 1.05 -13.40 -17.07
CA GLY A 177 0.25 -12.72 -16.06
C GLY A 177 0.91 -12.77 -14.69
N ILE A 178 0.52 -11.86 -13.80
CA ILE A 178 0.89 -11.91 -12.37
C ILE A 178 -0.32 -12.38 -11.58
N LEU A 179 -0.15 -13.43 -10.78
CA LEU A 179 -1.15 -13.88 -9.81
C LEU A 179 -0.73 -13.40 -8.41
N LEU A 180 -1.55 -12.54 -7.81
CA LEU A 180 -1.34 -11.99 -6.48
C LEU A 180 -2.68 -11.88 -5.73
N PHE A 181 -2.98 -12.89 -4.93
CA PHE A 181 -4.22 -12.99 -4.17
C PHE A 181 -3.92 -13.01 -2.66
N HIS A 182 -4.66 -12.22 -1.89
CA HIS A 182 -4.53 -12.09 -0.43
C HIS A 182 -5.79 -12.59 0.26
N PRO A 183 -5.69 -13.10 1.50
CA PRO A 183 -6.87 -13.45 2.27
C PRO A 183 -7.72 -12.20 2.59
N VAL A 184 -9.02 -12.40 2.68
CA VAL A 184 -9.96 -11.46 3.25
C VAL A 184 -10.33 -11.97 4.64
N THR A 185 -9.94 -11.27 5.69
CA THR A 185 -10.02 -11.75 7.07
C THR A 185 -11.45 -11.95 7.58
N THR A 186 -12.42 -11.34 6.93
CA THR A 186 -13.85 -11.52 7.20
C THR A 186 -14.47 -12.69 6.41
N GLU A 187 -13.72 -13.32 5.49
CA GLU A 187 -14.16 -14.39 4.60
C GLU A 187 -13.29 -15.65 4.69
N VAL A 188 -12.67 -15.89 5.85
CA VAL A 188 -11.66 -16.96 6.03
C VAL A 188 -12.17 -18.34 5.61
N ASP A 189 -13.44 -18.64 5.89
CA ASP A 189 -14.07 -19.91 5.54
C ASP A 189 -14.20 -20.14 4.03
N LEU A 190 -14.15 -19.06 3.23
CA LEU A 190 -14.27 -19.11 1.76
C LEU A 190 -12.91 -19.24 1.07
N ILE A 191 -11.82 -18.85 1.72
CA ILE A 191 -10.49 -18.71 1.10
C ILE A 191 -10.04 -20.00 0.40
N LYS A 192 -10.26 -21.14 1.02
CA LYS A 192 -9.84 -22.43 0.45
C LYS A 192 -10.53 -22.72 -0.89
N ASN A 193 -11.80 -22.42 -1.01
CA ASN A 193 -12.54 -22.60 -2.26
C ASN A 193 -12.17 -21.50 -3.28
N GLN A 194 -12.01 -20.27 -2.82
CA GLN A 194 -11.61 -19.15 -3.67
C GLN A 194 -10.28 -19.43 -4.35
N ILE A 195 -9.24 -19.78 -3.58
CA ILE A 195 -7.92 -20.01 -4.16
C ILE A 195 -7.88 -21.23 -5.10
N LYS A 196 -8.63 -22.28 -4.79
CA LYS A 196 -8.76 -23.43 -5.67
C LYS A 196 -9.36 -23.05 -7.02
N ASN A 197 -10.42 -22.25 -7.04
CA ASN A 197 -11.06 -21.77 -8.26
C ASN A 197 -10.11 -20.90 -9.08
N ILE A 198 -9.36 -20.01 -8.43
CA ILE A 198 -8.39 -19.12 -9.07
C ILE A 198 -7.27 -19.94 -9.72
N VAL A 199 -6.67 -20.85 -8.98
CA VAL A 199 -5.57 -21.70 -9.46
C VAL A 199 -6.03 -22.59 -10.61
N GLU A 200 -7.24 -23.13 -10.55
CA GLU A 200 -7.80 -23.95 -11.61
C GLU A 200 -8.03 -23.12 -12.90
N ALA A 201 -8.60 -21.91 -12.80
CA ALA A 201 -8.77 -21.00 -13.93
C ALA A 201 -7.41 -20.63 -14.56
N CYS A 202 -6.39 -20.34 -13.74
CA CYS A 202 -5.03 -20.06 -14.21
C CYS A 202 -4.45 -21.27 -14.98
N LYS A 203 -4.59 -22.50 -14.44
CA LYS A 203 -4.13 -23.72 -15.12
C LYS A 203 -4.82 -23.93 -16.47
N GLN A 204 -6.15 -23.76 -16.52
CA GLN A 204 -6.95 -23.97 -17.75
C GLN A 204 -6.74 -22.88 -18.80
N SER A 205 -6.20 -21.73 -18.41
CA SER A 205 -5.96 -20.62 -19.36
C SER A 205 -4.82 -20.88 -20.34
N ASN A 206 -3.95 -21.81 -20.04
CA ASN A 206 -2.70 -22.12 -20.78
C ASN A 206 -1.75 -20.89 -20.92
N LYS A 207 -1.88 -19.89 -20.05
CA LYS A 207 -0.96 -18.75 -19.97
C LYS A 207 0.16 -19.01 -18.96
N ASN A 208 1.24 -18.25 -19.07
CA ASN A 208 2.31 -18.29 -18.07
C ASN A 208 2.00 -17.32 -16.92
N PHE A 209 2.40 -17.70 -15.71
CA PHE A 209 2.15 -16.92 -14.51
C PHE A 209 3.38 -16.76 -13.64
N ILE A 210 3.58 -15.53 -13.17
CA ILE A 210 4.40 -15.20 -12.01
C ILE A 210 3.46 -15.14 -10.82
N VAL A 211 3.67 -16.03 -9.86
CA VAL A 211 2.81 -16.18 -8.67
C VAL A 211 3.57 -15.66 -7.46
N ILE A 212 2.98 -14.76 -6.71
CA ILE A 212 3.60 -14.19 -5.52
C ILE A 212 2.76 -14.54 -4.30
N TYR A 213 3.42 -14.96 -3.21
CA TYR A 213 2.73 -15.32 -1.97
C TYR A 213 1.92 -14.13 -1.41
N PRO A 214 0.82 -14.43 -0.71
CA PRO A 214 0.02 -13.41 -0.03
C PRO A 214 0.79 -12.74 1.12
N ASN A 215 0.18 -11.68 1.67
CA ASN A 215 0.55 -11.18 2.99
C ASN A 215 0.24 -12.26 4.07
N ASN A 216 0.59 -11.97 5.33
CA ASN A 216 0.41 -12.92 6.44
C ASN A 216 -0.92 -12.83 7.17
N ASP A 217 -1.94 -12.28 6.53
CA ASP A 217 -3.26 -12.22 7.14
C ASP A 217 -3.81 -13.63 7.40
N LEU A 218 -4.78 -13.72 8.29
CA LEU A 218 -5.42 -14.98 8.67
C LEU A 218 -5.97 -15.68 7.41
N GLY A 219 -5.61 -16.96 7.23
CA GLY A 219 -5.98 -17.76 6.07
C GLY A 219 -4.94 -17.80 4.95
N SER A 220 -3.82 -17.06 5.05
CA SER A 220 -2.76 -17.08 4.04
C SER A 220 -2.17 -18.46 3.77
N HIS A 221 -2.15 -19.34 4.77
CA HIS A 221 -1.65 -20.72 4.61
C HIS A 221 -2.46 -21.51 3.58
N TYR A 222 -3.78 -21.34 3.47
CA TYR A 222 -4.59 -22.01 2.44
C TYR A 222 -4.16 -21.63 1.02
N ILE A 223 -3.77 -20.36 0.84
CA ILE A 223 -3.30 -19.84 -0.45
C ILE A 223 -1.93 -20.43 -0.78
N ILE A 224 -1.03 -20.45 0.20
CA ILE A 224 0.34 -20.96 0.03
C ILE A 224 0.31 -22.46 -0.28
N ASP A 225 -0.55 -23.23 0.41
CA ASP A 225 -0.70 -24.66 0.17
C ASP A 225 -1.12 -24.97 -1.29
N GLU A 226 -2.07 -24.20 -1.85
CA GLU A 226 -2.45 -24.34 -3.26
C GLU A 226 -1.34 -23.92 -4.23
N TYR A 227 -0.55 -22.90 -3.87
CA TYR A 227 0.57 -22.44 -4.71
C TYR A 227 1.71 -23.45 -4.76
N HIS A 228 1.96 -24.24 -3.69
CA HIS A 228 2.92 -25.34 -3.73
C HIS A 228 2.58 -26.39 -4.79
N GLY A 229 1.29 -26.56 -5.13
CA GLY A 229 0.87 -27.41 -6.24
C GLY A 229 1.24 -26.91 -7.63
N LEU A 230 1.82 -25.70 -7.75
CA LEU A 230 2.28 -25.07 -8.99
C LEU A 230 3.79 -25.19 -9.22
N ASP A 231 4.59 -25.48 -8.20
CA ASP A 231 6.06 -25.45 -8.25
C ASP A 231 6.68 -26.30 -9.37
N ASN A 232 6.02 -27.41 -9.74
CA ASN A 232 6.50 -28.31 -10.80
C ASN A 232 5.85 -28.07 -12.16
N LYS A 233 5.12 -26.97 -12.35
CA LYS A 233 4.48 -26.65 -13.62
C LYS A 233 5.35 -25.70 -14.44
N SER A 234 5.60 -26.04 -15.70
CA SER A 234 6.50 -25.28 -16.57
C SER A 234 6.03 -23.85 -16.86
N ASN A 235 4.71 -23.61 -16.78
CA ASN A 235 4.09 -22.31 -17.03
C ASN A 235 3.84 -21.48 -15.76
N PHE A 236 4.39 -21.88 -14.61
CA PHE A 236 4.33 -21.12 -13.36
C PHE A 236 5.73 -20.88 -12.79
N ARG A 237 5.91 -19.71 -12.20
CA ARG A 237 7.05 -19.38 -11.32
C ARG A 237 6.49 -18.79 -10.04
N VAL A 238 6.76 -19.46 -8.93
CA VAL A 238 6.18 -19.13 -7.61
C VAL A 238 7.26 -18.52 -6.73
N PHE A 239 6.97 -17.38 -6.12
CA PHE A 239 7.90 -16.65 -5.29
C PHE A 239 7.29 -16.30 -3.93
N PRO A 240 7.99 -16.60 -2.82
CA PRO A 240 7.57 -16.17 -1.48
C PRO A 240 7.54 -14.65 -1.33
N SER A 241 8.43 -13.95 -2.03
CA SER A 241 8.46 -12.49 -2.12
C SER A 241 9.26 -12.06 -3.35
N VAL A 242 8.95 -10.86 -3.83
CA VAL A 242 9.69 -10.19 -4.90
C VAL A 242 10.02 -8.79 -4.39
N ARG A 243 11.26 -8.33 -4.58
CA ARG A 243 11.66 -6.95 -4.23
C ARG A 243 10.79 -5.96 -5.00
N PHE A 244 10.41 -4.87 -4.35
CA PHE A 244 9.45 -3.91 -4.91
C PHE A 244 9.86 -3.39 -6.30
N GLU A 245 11.12 -3.00 -6.48
CA GLU A 245 11.61 -2.50 -7.77
C GLU A 245 11.54 -3.56 -8.88
N SER A 246 11.82 -4.82 -8.52
CA SER A 246 11.67 -5.95 -9.44
C SER A 246 10.21 -6.25 -9.74
N PHE A 247 9.33 -6.18 -8.73
CA PHE A 247 7.89 -6.34 -8.90
C PHE A 247 7.31 -5.28 -9.85
N VAL A 248 7.69 -4.03 -9.67
CA VAL A 248 7.27 -2.92 -10.55
C VAL A 248 7.69 -3.16 -12.00
N VAL A 249 8.92 -3.64 -12.21
CA VAL A 249 9.38 -4.01 -13.56
C VAL A 249 8.59 -5.18 -14.12
N LEU A 250 8.39 -6.24 -13.34
CA LEU A 250 7.57 -7.38 -13.78
C LEU A 250 6.14 -6.96 -14.10
N LEU A 251 5.53 -6.09 -13.29
CA LEU A 251 4.18 -5.57 -13.53
C LEU A 251 4.12 -4.74 -14.82
N LYS A 252 5.07 -3.86 -15.04
CA LYS A 252 5.15 -3.02 -16.25
C LYS A 252 5.18 -3.83 -17.54
N TYR A 253 5.78 -5.01 -17.52
CA TYR A 253 5.93 -5.90 -18.68
C TYR A 253 4.96 -7.10 -18.65
N ALA A 254 4.06 -7.17 -17.68
CA ALA A 254 3.04 -8.20 -17.62
C ALA A 254 1.97 -7.97 -18.69
N ASP A 255 1.30 -9.03 -19.13
CA ASP A 255 0.10 -8.92 -19.97
C ASP A 255 -1.11 -8.47 -19.13
N PHE A 256 -1.18 -8.90 -17.86
CA PHE A 256 -2.24 -8.56 -16.90
C PHE A 256 -1.81 -8.94 -15.47
N ILE A 257 -2.58 -8.44 -14.50
CA ILE A 257 -2.53 -8.94 -13.11
C ILE A 257 -3.90 -9.51 -12.74
N VAL A 258 -3.91 -10.63 -12.02
CA VAL A 258 -5.11 -11.30 -11.53
C VAL A 258 -4.99 -11.54 -10.02
N GLY A 259 -6.05 -11.24 -9.28
CA GLY A 259 -6.11 -11.39 -7.83
C GLY A 259 -6.86 -10.24 -7.18
N ASN A 260 -6.54 -9.97 -5.92
CA ASN A 260 -7.17 -8.91 -5.16
C ASN A 260 -6.15 -7.98 -4.48
N SER A 261 -4.96 -7.89 -5.05
CA SER A 261 -3.93 -6.97 -4.55
C SER A 261 -4.26 -5.52 -4.90
N SER A 262 -3.90 -4.59 -3.99
CA SER A 262 -3.95 -3.15 -4.29
C SER A 262 -3.09 -2.77 -5.49
N ALA A 263 -2.05 -3.54 -5.80
CA ALA A 263 -1.21 -3.31 -6.98
C ALA A 263 -2.00 -3.38 -8.29
N GLY A 264 -3.05 -4.19 -8.35
CA GLY A 264 -3.97 -4.24 -9.48
C GLY A 264 -4.82 -2.97 -9.64
N VAL A 265 -5.05 -2.24 -8.54
CA VAL A 265 -5.89 -1.04 -8.55
C VAL A 265 -5.07 0.26 -8.67
N ARG A 266 -3.84 0.27 -8.18
CA ARG A 266 -2.99 1.46 -8.09
C ARG A 266 -1.88 1.48 -9.13
N GLU A 267 -1.01 0.48 -9.11
CA GLU A 267 0.21 0.45 -9.94
C GLU A 267 -0.06 -0.07 -11.35
N ALA A 268 -0.88 -1.11 -11.50
CA ALA A 268 -1.18 -1.70 -12.81
C ALA A 268 -1.85 -0.70 -13.77
N PRO A 269 -2.88 0.07 -13.36
CA PRO A 269 -3.48 1.09 -14.22
C PRO A 269 -2.50 2.19 -14.64
N TYR A 270 -1.53 2.54 -13.80
CA TYR A 270 -0.48 3.50 -14.16
C TYR A 270 0.34 3.07 -15.38
N PHE A 271 0.52 1.76 -15.55
CA PHE A 271 1.18 1.19 -16.73
C PHE A 271 0.20 0.80 -17.86
N GLY A 272 -1.08 1.04 -17.70
CA GLY A 272 -2.11 0.56 -18.64
C GLY A 272 -2.25 -0.95 -18.64
N ILE A 273 -1.88 -1.63 -17.56
CA ILE A 273 -1.99 -3.09 -17.42
C ILE A 273 -3.39 -3.46 -16.95
N GLU A 274 -4.04 -4.39 -17.64
CA GLU A 274 -5.35 -4.87 -17.24
C GLU A 274 -5.29 -5.66 -15.93
N THR A 275 -6.26 -5.40 -15.07
CA THR A 275 -6.44 -6.07 -13.78
C THR A 275 -7.72 -6.89 -13.80
N ILE A 276 -7.61 -8.16 -13.41
CA ILE A 276 -8.77 -8.99 -13.07
C ILE A 276 -8.87 -8.96 -11.54
N ASP A 277 -9.74 -8.09 -11.03
CA ASP A 277 -9.94 -7.89 -9.58
C ASP A 277 -10.97 -8.89 -9.06
N ILE A 278 -10.60 -9.70 -8.06
CA ILE A 278 -11.38 -10.83 -7.57
C ILE A 278 -11.96 -10.53 -6.19
N GLY A 279 -13.29 -10.65 -6.08
CA GLY A 279 -14.01 -10.61 -4.80
C GLY A 279 -14.05 -9.23 -4.15
N SER A 280 -14.22 -9.21 -2.82
CA SER A 280 -14.63 -8.02 -2.06
C SER A 280 -13.48 -7.10 -1.63
N ARG A 281 -12.22 -7.55 -1.64
CA ARG A 281 -11.09 -6.86 -0.99
C ARG A 281 -10.83 -5.44 -1.50
N GLN A 282 -11.07 -5.18 -2.79
CA GLN A 282 -10.87 -3.89 -3.42
C GLN A 282 -12.19 -3.11 -3.62
N GLU A 283 -13.27 -3.55 -3.00
CA GLU A 283 -14.57 -2.90 -3.11
C GLU A 283 -14.50 -1.45 -2.63
N GLY A 284 -15.13 -0.54 -3.39
CA GLY A 284 -15.15 0.89 -3.10
C GLY A 284 -13.87 1.66 -3.45
N ARG A 285 -12.76 1.00 -3.79
CA ARG A 285 -11.48 1.67 -4.12
C ARG A 285 -11.47 2.33 -5.50
N TYR A 286 -12.30 1.88 -6.40
CA TYR A 286 -12.44 2.44 -7.73
C TYR A 286 -13.90 2.42 -8.18
N ASP A 287 -14.27 3.31 -9.10
CA ASP A 287 -15.61 3.32 -9.69
C ASP A 287 -15.64 2.34 -10.85
N LYS A 288 -16.29 1.19 -10.66
CA LYS A 288 -16.42 0.12 -11.66
C LYS A 288 -16.99 0.61 -13.01
N ARG A 289 -17.66 1.77 -13.05
CA ARG A 289 -18.25 2.35 -14.27
C ARG A 289 -17.30 3.24 -15.04
N LYS A 290 -16.29 3.79 -14.36
CA LYS A 290 -15.32 4.74 -14.93
C LYS A 290 -14.00 4.06 -15.26
N GLU A 291 -13.66 3.01 -14.51
CA GLU A 291 -12.40 2.33 -14.64
C GLU A 291 -12.44 1.36 -15.83
N THR A 292 -11.54 1.54 -16.77
CA THR A 292 -11.51 0.75 -18.01
C THR A 292 -10.44 -0.33 -18.04
N THR A 293 -9.51 -0.25 -17.10
CA THR A 293 -8.39 -1.21 -16.98
C THR A 293 -8.63 -2.28 -15.91
N ILE A 294 -9.67 -2.13 -15.09
CA ILE A 294 -9.97 -3.06 -13.99
C ILE A 294 -11.30 -3.77 -14.29
N HIS A 295 -11.24 -5.10 -14.36
CA HIS A 295 -12.39 -5.98 -14.56
C HIS A 295 -12.68 -6.72 -13.26
N HIS A 296 -13.75 -6.34 -12.58
CA HIS A 296 -14.19 -7.03 -11.38
C HIS A 296 -14.89 -8.33 -11.72
N VAL A 297 -14.51 -9.40 -11.02
CA VAL A 297 -15.12 -10.73 -11.15
C VAL A 297 -15.35 -11.36 -9.79
N GLU A 298 -16.42 -12.14 -9.69
CA GLU A 298 -16.61 -13.01 -8.54
C GLU A 298 -15.68 -14.24 -8.65
N CYS A 299 -15.43 -14.88 -7.52
CA CYS A 299 -14.50 -16.01 -7.47
C CYS A 299 -15.12 -17.32 -8.02
N VAL A 300 -15.63 -17.25 -9.27
CA VAL A 300 -16.19 -18.39 -10.02
C VAL A 300 -15.21 -18.80 -11.11
N SER A 301 -14.82 -20.07 -11.13
CA SER A 301 -13.75 -20.57 -12.02
C SER A 301 -14.00 -20.32 -13.52
N SER A 302 -15.26 -20.44 -13.99
CA SER A 302 -15.63 -20.16 -15.39
C SER A 302 -15.42 -18.70 -15.77
N ASP A 303 -15.89 -17.77 -14.93
CA ASP A 303 -15.86 -16.33 -15.18
C ASP A 303 -14.41 -15.81 -15.12
N LEU A 304 -13.62 -16.36 -14.18
CA LEU A 304 -12.18 -16.10 -14.08
C LEU A 304 -11.45 -16.57 -15.35
N LEU A 305 -11.74 -17.77 -15.83
CA LEU A 305 -11.13 -18.32 -17.03
C LEU A 305 -11.46 -17.49 -18.26
N GLU A 306 -12.71 -17.10 -18.43
CA GLU A 306 -13.14 -16.21 -19.52
C GLU A 306 -12.43 -14.86 -19.46
N SER A 307 -12.38 -14.24 -18.28
CA SER A 307 -11.69 -12.97 -18.07
C SER A 307 -10.20 -13.08 -18.38
N ILE A 308 -9.50 -14.13 -17.91
CA ILE A 308 -8.09 -14.36 -18.21
C ILE A 308 -7.86 -14.52 -19.73
N LYS A 309 -8.75 -15.18 -20.44
CA LYS A 309 -8.65 -15.37 -21.90
C LYS A 309 -8.94 -14.08 -22.68
N ALA A 310 -9.84 -13.24 -22.16
CA ALA A 310 -10.30 -12.01 -22.82
C ALA A 310 -9.33 -10.84 -22.69
N VAL A 311 -8.35 -10.91 -21.77
CA VAL A 311 -7.37 -9.84 -21.54
C VAL A 311 -6.69 -9.39 -22.82
N ARG A 312 -6.69 -8.09 -23.05
CA ARG A 312 -6.00 -7.43 -24.19
C ARG A 312 -4.77 -6.69 -23.67
N LYS A 313 -3.71 -6.68 -24.47
CA LYS A 313 -2.48 -5.96 -24.11
C LYS A 313 -2.70 -4.45 -24.10
N HIS A 314 -2.22 -3.82 -23.06
CA HIS A 314 -2.00 -2.38 -22.86
C HIS A 314 -3.13 -1.45 -23.30
N LYS A 315 -3.74 -0.82 -22.31
CA LYS A 315 -4.60 0.35 -22.45
C LYS A 315 -3.82 1.64 -22.15
N GLU A 316 -4.47 2.77 -22.31
CA GLU A 316 -3.90 4.04 -21.87
C GLU A 316 -3.66 4.05 -20.36
N ALA A 317 -2.55 4.68 -19.94
CA ALA A 317 -2.21 4.83 -18.54
C ALA A 317 -3.27 5.65 -17.79
N ASN A 318 -3.68 5.19 -16.63
CA ASN A 318 -4.56 5.93 -15.75
C ASN A 318 -3.74 6.61 -14.63
N LEU A 319 -3.74 7.94 -14.62
CA LEU A 319 -2.99 8.74 -13.67
C LEU A 319 -3.80 9.15 -12.43
N ASN A 320 -4.90 8.49 -12.12
CA ASN A 320 -5.74 8.80 -10.96
C ASN A 320 -4.98 8.78 -9.62
N TRP A 321 -3.86 8.07 -9.57
CA TRP A 321 -3.00 7.97 -8.38
C TRP A 321 -1.82 8.94 -8.39
N GLY A 322 -1.80 9.89 -9.34
CA GLY A 322 -0.78 10.92 -9.44
C GLY A 322 0.22 10.72 -10.59
N GLU A 323 1.08 11.70 -10.74
CA GLU A 323 2.03 11.79 -11.84
C GLU A 323 3.48 11.42 -11.42
N GLY A 324 3.68 10.95 -10.19
CA GLY A 324 5.00 10.64 -9.65
C GLY A 324 5.84 11.88 -9.31
N ASN A 325 5.23 12.83 -8.65
CA ASN A 325 5.84 14.06 -8.13
C ASN A 325 5.29 14.43 -6.74
N SER A 326 4.75 13.45 -6.02
CA SER A 326 4.13 13.67 -4.71
C SER A 326 5.12 14.21 -3.68
N ALA A 327 6.36 13.74 -3.71
CA ALA A 327 7.42 14.21 -2.82
C ALA A 327 7.75 15.69 -3.06
N GLU A 328 7.74 16.15 -4.32
CA GLU A 328 7.95 17.57 -4.67
C GLU A 328 6.77 18.42 -4.19
N LEU A 329 5.54 17.99 -4.47
CA LEU A 329 4.33 18.69 -4.03
C LEU A 329 4.25 18.76 -2.50
N PHE A 330 4.55 17.67 -1.80
CA PHE A 330 4.65 17.67 -0.34
C PHE A 330 5.68 18.67 0.17
N LEU A 331 6.89 18.68 -0.42
CA LEU A 331 7.96 19.55 -0.02
C LEU A 331 7.61 21.03 -0.24
N ASN A 332 6.92 21.36 -1.33
CA ASN A 332 6.48 22.71 -1.63
C ASN A 332 5.47 23.22 -0.60
N GLU A 333 4.51 22.37 -0.19
CA GLU A 333 3.54 22.72 0.85
C GLU A 333 4.22 22.98 2.21
N ILE A 334 5.12 22.10 2.66
CA ILE A 334 5.77 22.29 3.98
C ILE A 334 6.79 23.43 4.01
N LYS A 335 7.25 23.94 2.85
CA LYS A 335 8.08 25.14 2.77
C LYS A 335 7.30 26.44 2.90
N ASN A 336 5.98 26.38 2.72
CA ASN A 336 5.12 27.53 2.90
C ASN A 336 4.95 27.85 4.39
N GLU A 337 5.25 29.08 4.82
CA GLU A 337 5.09 29.48 6.22
C GLU A 337 3.65 29.39 6.72
N GLU A 338 2.66 29.62 5.85
CA GLU A 338 1.25 29.49 6.20
C GLU A 338 0.86 28.07 6.62
N PHE A 339 1.54 27.05 6.09
CA PHE A 339 1.35 25.65 6.48
C PHE A 339 1.58 25.44 7.99
N TRP A 340 2.52 26.18 8.57
CA TRP A 340 2.87 26.05 9.98
C TRP A 340 1.96 26.85 10.92
N ASN A 341 1.10 27.73 10.36
CA ASN A 341 0.14 28.54 11.10
C ASN A 341 -1.20 27.86 11.35
N ILE A 342 -1.38 26.61 10.88
CA ILE A 342 -2.60 25.82 11.09
C ILE A 342 -2.80 25.57 12.59
N PRO A 343 -4.00 25.82 13.15
CA PRO A 343 -4.27 25.63 14.57
C PRO A 343 -4.09 24.18 15.01
N LEU A 344 -3.46 23.96 16.17
CA LEU A 344 -3.36 22.64 16.79
C LEU A 344 -4.70 22.14 17.36
N GLN A 345 -5.61 23.06 17.73
CA GLN A 345 -6.95 22.68 18.14
C GLN A 345 -7.79 22.43 16.90
N LYS A 346 -7.97 21.17 16.57
CA LYS A 346 -8.81 20.73 15.47
C LYS A 346 -10.28 20.97 15.74
N LYS A 347 -10.99 21.47 14.73
CA LYS A 347 -12.44 21.66 14.76
C LYS A 347 -13.07 20.86 13.62
N LEU A 348 -14.22 20.26 13.87
CA LEU A 348 -15.04 19.66 12.84
C LEU A 348 -15.59 20.77 11.92
N THR A 349 -15.44 20.61 10.63
CA THR A 349 -16.01 21.51 9.63
C THR A 349 -17.21 20.83 8.98
N TYR A 350 -18.36 21.48 9.01
CA TYR A 350 -19.54 21.04 8.29
C TYR A 350 -20.19 22.28 7.69
N ASP A 351 -20.29 22.29 6.38
CA ASP A 351 -21.15 23.23 5.69
C ASP A 351 -22.55 22.60 5.68
N LEU A 352 -23.45 23.15 6.50
CA LEU A 352 -24.88 22.80 6.50
C LEU A 352 -25.58 23.40 5.29
#